data_d25b0dc277f36cf2fa55a38fee954bee
#
_entry.id   d25b0dc277f36cf2fa55a38fee954bee
#
_cell.length_a   1.000
_cell.length_b   1.000
_cell.length_c   1.000
_cell.angle_alpha   90.00
_cell.angle_beta   90.00
_cell.angle_gamma   90.00
#
_symmetry.space_group_name_H-M   'P 1'
#
loop_
_entity.id
_entity.type
_entity.pdbx_description
1 polymer ?
#
loop_
_entity_poly.entity_id
_entity_poly.type
_entity_poly.pdbx_seq_one_letter_code
_entity_poly.pdbx_strand_id
1 'polypeptide(L)'
;MTTTSPLADRLCSTLRRDVQGMHAYAVQPSAGFIKLDAMENPFPLPPELQAELGRRLGAVAINRYPGERIDTLKAALAAHVGLPEGCALMLGNGSDELISLLAMACDRPGATILAPVPGFVMYAMSAQLQGLEFVGVPLTPDFELDEVAML
;
A
#
# COMPACT_ATOMS: atom_id res chain seq x y z
N MET A 1 -35.68 20.11 -4.71
CA MET A 1 -34.46 20.72 -5.23
C MET A 1 -33.53 20.91 -4.04
N THR A 2 -32.62 20.00 -3.83
CA THR A 2 -31.60 20.12 -2.78
C THR A 2 -30.57 21.16 -3.23
N THR A 3 -30.60 22.33 -2.58
CA THR A 3 -29.58 23.36 -2.78
C THR A 3 -28.27 22.82 -2.23
N THR A 4 -27.35 22.44 -3.11
CA THR A 4 -25.96 22.13 -2.74
C THR A 4 -25.33 23.34 -2.05
N SER A 5 -24.58 23.11 -0.99
CA SER A 5 -23.86 24.18 -0.31
C SER A 5 -22.81 24.78 -1.25
N PRO A 6 -22.60 26.10 -1.26
CA PRO A 6 -21.51 26.72 -2.05
C PRO A 6 -20.13 26.11 -1.80
N LEU A 7 -19.90 25.54 -0.61
CA LEU A 7 -18.69 24.80 -0.29
C LEU A 7 -18.63 23.46 -1.05
N ALA A 8 -19.75 22.72 -1.14
CA ALA A 8 -19.81 21.48 -1.89
C ALA A 8 -19.52 21.68 -3.38
N ASP A 9 -20.07 22.72 -3.98
CA ASP A 9 -19.83 23.08 -5.39
C ASP A 9 -18.35 23.42 -5.63
N ARG A 10 -17.71 24.14 -4.70
CA ARG A 10 -16.28 24.46 -4.78
C ARG A 10 -15.41 23.21 -4.63
N LEU A 11 -15.74 22.30 -3.71
CA LEU A 11 -15.04 21.03 -3.55
C LEU A 11 -15.16 20.19 -4.83
N CYS A 12 -16.36 20.05 -5.38
CA CYS A 12 -16.59 19.31 -6.62
C CYS A 12 -15.85 19.91 -7.83
N SER A 13 -15.65 21.24 -7.87
CA SER A 13 -14.88 21.88 -8.94
C SER A 13 -13.35 21.75 -8.78
N THR A 14 -12.87 21.48 -7.57
CA THR A 14 -11.45 21.40 -7.24
C THR A 14 -10.90 19.97 -7.38
N LEU A 15 -11.71 18.98 -7.02
CA LEU A 15 -11.33 17.57 -7.05
C LEU A 15 -11.54 16.97 -8.45
N ARG A 16 -10.67 16.08 -8.85
CA ARG A 16 -10.82 15.29 -10.07
C ARG A 16 -12.10 14.44 -10.00
N ARG A 17 -12.86 14.37 -11.10
CA ARG A 17 -14.17 13.67 -11.14
C ARG A 17 -14.03 12.16 -10.88
N ASP A 18 -12.99 11.54 -11.40
CA ASP A 18 -12.70 10.13 -11.19
C ASP A 18 -12.38 9.82 -9.72
N VAL A 19 -11.68 10.73 -9.03
CA VAL A 19 -11.40 10.62 -7.58
C VAL A 19 -12.67 10.83 -6.74
N GLN A 20 -13.57 11.73 -7.16
CA GLN A 20 -14.86 11.92 -6.48
C GLN A 20 -15.75 10.66 -6.51
N GLY A 21 -15.60 9.81 -7.53
CA GLY A 21 -16.30 8.54 -7.64
C GLY A 21 -15.66 7.37 -6.89
N MET A 22 -14.48 7.57 -6.29
CA MET A 22 -13.81 6.51 -5.54
C MET A 22 -14.48 6.27 -4.18
N HIS A 23 -14.43 5.03 -3.77
CA HIS A 23 -14.82 4.63 -2.42
C HIS A 23 -13.58 4.32 -1.59
N ALA A 24 -13.58 4.73 -0.32
CA ALA A 24 -12.52 4.35 0.59
C ALA A 24 -12.45 2.82 0.73
N TYR A 25 -11.23 2.28 0.77
CA TYR A 25 -11.05 0.88 1.13
C TYR A 25 -11.59 0.63 2.53
N ALA A 26 -12.49 -0.33 2.65
CA ALA A 26 -13.09 -0.71 3.92
C ALA A 26 -12.73 -2.17 4.24
N VAL A 27 -12.07 -2.37 5.37
CA VAL A 27 -11.81 -3.71 5.89
C VAL A 27 -13.14 -4.32 6.31
N GLN A 28 -13.45 -5.51 5.80
CA GLN A 28 -14.70 -6.20 6.11
C GLN A 28 -14.73 -6.65 7.58
N PRO A 29 -15.89 -6.56 8.25
CA PRO A 29 -16.03 -7.12 9.59
C PRO A 29 -15.78 -8.63 9.59
N SER A 30 -14.85 -9.07 10.43
CA SER A 30 -14.44 -10.49 10.50
C SER A 30 -14.90 -11.20 11.78
N ALA A 31 -15.71 -10.57 12.61
CA ALA A 31 -16.23 -11.16 13.85
C ALA A 31 -16.97 -12.46 13.57
N GLY A 32 -16.52 -13.58 14.15
CA GLY A 32 -17.10 -14.90 13.95
C GLY A 32 -16.65 -15.64 12.68
N PHE A 33 -15.75 -15.06 11.89
CA PHE A 33 -15.17 -15.67 10.69
C PHE A 33 -13.68 -15.94 10.86
N ILE A 34 -13.17 -16.87 10.06
CA ILE A 34 -11.72 -17.02 9.86
C ILE A 34 -11.28 -15.92 8.89
N LYS A 35 -10.43 -14.99 9.36
CA LYS A 35 -9.98 -13.84 8.58
C LYS A 35 -8.87 -14.26 7.61
N LEU A 36 -9.16 -14.22 6.31
CA LEU A 36 -8.23 -14.59 5.23
C LEU A 36 -8.15 -13.51 4.13
N ASP A 37 -8.73 -12.34 4.35
CA ASP A 37 -8.95 -11.30 3.34
C ASP A 37 -7.83 -10.24 3.25
N ALA A 38 -6.97 -10.14 4.26
CA ALA A 38 -6.01 -9.05 4.36
C ALA A 38 -4.55 -9.50 4.59
N MET A 39 -4.25 -10.79 4.44
CA MET A 39 -2.92 -11.39 4.63
C MET A 39 -2.26 -11.00 5.98
N GLU A 40 -3.06 -10.82 7.03
CA GLU A 40 -2.58 -10.50 8.36
C GLU A 40 -1.93 -11.72 9.03
N ASN A 41 -0.86 -11.49 9.77
CA ASN A 41 -0.27 -12.54 10.60
C ASN A 41 -1.20 -12.82 11.81
N PRO A 42 -1.78 -14.03 11.95
CA PRO A 42 -2.69 -14.36 13.03
C PRO A 42 -1.98 -14.57 14.38
N PHE A 43 -0.66 -14.67 14.40
CA PHE A 43 0.12 -14.96 15.59
C PHE A 43 0.56 -13.66 16.29
N PRO A 44 0.15 -13.41 17.53
CA PRO A 44 0.63 -12.26 18.30
C PRO A 44 2.10 -12.46 18.68
N LEU A 45 2.79 -11.36 18.94
CA LEU A 45 4.13 -11.42 19.50
C LEU A 45 4.09 -12.08 20.88
N PRO A 46 5.10 -12.89 21.26
CA PRO A 46 5.25 -13.39 22.60
C PRO A 46 5.24 -12.24 23.64
N PRO A 47 4.68 -12.44 24.85
CA PRO A 47 4.53 -11.37 25.85
C PRO A 47 5.85 -10.63 26.19
N GLU A 48 6.94 -11.37 26.25
CA GLU A 48 8.27 -10.81 26.54
C GLU A 48 8.73 -9.85 25.42
N LEU A 49 8.49 -10.23 24.15
CA LEU A 49 8.80 -9.36 23.01
C LEU A 49 7.86 -8.15 22.94
N GLN A 50 6.58 -8.32 23.33
CA GLN A 50 5.66 -7.17 23.42
C GLN A 50 6.13 -6.16 24.47
N ALA A 51 6.54 -6.64 25.65
CA ALA A 51 7.05 -5.79 26.72
C ALA A 51 8.33 -5.05 26.29
N GLU A 52 9.28 -5.75 25.67
CA GLU A 52 10.53 -5.15 25.20
C GLU A 52 10.28 -4.13 24.07
N LEU A 53 9.39 -4.45 23.13
CA LEU A 53 8.98 -3.51 22.08
C LEU A 53 8.35 -2.25 22.68
N GLY A 54 7.43 -2.41 23.63
CA GLY A 54 6.81 -1.28 24.34
C GLY A 54 7.84 -0.40 25.05
N ARG A 55 8.81 -1.01 25.73
CA ARG A 55 9.91 -0.29 26.41
C ARG A 55 10.77 0.50 25.39
N ARG A 56 11.13 -0.10 24.27
CA ARG A 56 11.92 0.57 23.22
C ARG A 56 11.13 1.70 22.56
N LEU A 57 9.89 1.47 22.21
CA LEU A 57 9.02 2.49 21.60
C LEU A 57 8.80 3.68 22.53
N GLY A 58 8.62 3.44 23.84
CA GLY A 58 8.49 4.50 24.83
C GLY A 58 9.73 5.38 24.97
N ALA A 59 10.91 4.88 24.59
CA ALA A 59 12.15 5.66 24.58
C ALA A 59 12.41 6.41 23.26
N VAL A 60 11.58 6.24 22.24
CA VAL A 60 11.74 6.92 20.95
C VAL A 60 11.27 8.36 21.05
N ALA A 61 12.10 9.31 20.61
CA ALA A 61 11.72 10.72 20.48
C ALA A 61 10.80 10.91 19.26
N ILE A 62 9.51 10.56 19.39
CA ILE A 62 8.53 10.60 18.31
C ILE A 62 8.26 12.01 17.77
N ASN A 63 8.67 13.04 18.50
CA ASN A 63 8.60 14.46 18.11
C ASN A 63 9.83 14.91 17.29
N ARG A 64 10.69 14.01 16.87
CA ARG A 64 11.89 14.27 16.08
C ARG A 64 11.88 13.45 14.80
N TYR A 65 12.55 13.95 13.77
CA TYR A 65 12.87 13.15 12.62
C TYR A 65 13.77 11.96 13.01
N PRO A 66 13.62 10.79 12.33
CA PRO A 66 14.32 9.56 12.72
C PRO A 66 15.85 9.62 12.57
N GLY A 67 16.39 10.52 11.73
CA GLY A 67 17.82 10.73 11.56
C GLY A 67 18.59 9.45 11.17
N GLU A 68 19.77 9.28 11.74
CA GLU A 68 20.69 8.14 11.46
C GLU A 68 20.11 6.75 11.80
N ARG A 69 19.02 6.69 12.56
CA ARG A 69 18.36 5.41 12.87
C ARG A 69 17.78 4.73 11.65
N ILE A 70 17.45 5.49 10.59
CA ILE A 70 16.98 4.93 9.33
C ILE A 70 18.09 4.10 8.68
N ASP A 71 19.32 4.59 8.67
CA ASP A 71 20.43 3.88 8.05
C ASP A 71 20.77 2.60 8.82
N THR A 72 20.72 2.66 10.15
CA THR A 72 20.87 1.47 11.00
C THR A 72 19.78 0.42 10.71
N LEU A 73 18.53 0.85 10.57
CA LEU A 73 17.42 -0.04 10.22
C LEU A 73 17.59 -0.64 8.83
N LYS A 74 17.95 0.17 7.83
CA LYS A 74 18.20 -0.31 6.45
C LYS A 74 19.32 -1.32 6.40
N ALA A 75 20.43 -1.08 7.12
CA ALA A 75 21.53 -2.02 7.20
C ALA A 75 21.11 -3.36 7.83
N ALA A 76 20.34 -3.33 8.92
CA ALA A 76 19.82 -4.53 9.56
C ALA A 76 18.86 -5.31 8.67
N LEU A 77 17.96 -4.61 7.97
CA LEU A 77 17.03 -5.23 7.01
C LEU A 77 17.79 -5.81 5.81
N ALA A 78 18.73 -5.08 5.24
CA ALA A 78 19.55 -5.54 4.12
C ALA A 78 20.27 -6.85 4.46
N ALA A 79 20.87 -6.93 5.65
CA ALA A 79 21.51 -8.14 6.14
C ALA A 79 20.52 -9.30 6.35
N HIS A 80 19.32 -8.98 6.89
CA HIS A 80 18.30 -9.98 7.17
C HIS A 80 17.72 -10.62 5.88
N VAL A 81 17.51 -9.82 4.84
CA VAL A 81 16.93 -10.29 3.57
C VAL A 81 17.98 -10.77 2.57
N GLY A 82 19.28 -10.65 2.89
CA GLY A 82 20.35 -10.99 1.97
C GLY A 82 20.36 -10.07 0.73
N LEU A 83 20.23 -8.76 0.93
CA LEU A 83 20.15 -7.79 -0.17
C LEU A 83 21.36 -7.89 -1.09
N PRO A 84 21.18 -8.06 -2.43
CA PRO A 84 22.30 -8.15 -3.37
C PRO A 84 23.14 -6.87 -3.39
N GLU A 85 24.44 -7.02 -3.72
CA GLU A 85 25.33 -5.88 -3.91
C GLU A 85 24.80 -4.94 -5.02
N GLY A 86 24.95 -3.65 -4.81
CA GLY A 86 24.44 -2.61 -5.73
C GLY A 86 22.95 -2.29 -5.58
N CYS A 87 22.22 -3.02 -4.74
CA CYS A 87 20.82 -2.73 -4.43
C CYS A 87 20.68 -1.88 -3.16
N ALA A 88 19.58 -1.15 -3.04
CA ALA A 88 19.25 -0.33 -1.89
C ALA A 88 17.81 -0.59 -1.41
N LEU A 89 17.53 -0.26 -0.15
CA LEU A 89 16.19 -0.37 0.45
C LEU A 89 15.51 0.99 0.49
N MET A 90 14.24 1.02 0.07
CA MET A 90 13.31 2.10 0.33
C MET A 90 12.32 1.66 1.41
N LEU A 91 12.06 2.54 2.37
CA LEU A 91 11.12 2.30 3.47
C LEU A 91 9.89 3.20 3.29
N GLY A 92 8.73 2.70 3.67
CA GLY A 92 7.47 3.43 3.65
C GLY A 92 6.53 2.97 4.76
N ASN A 93 5.38 3.63 4.89
CA ASN A 93 4.31 3.23 5.81
C ASN A 93 3.52 2.06 5.21
N GLY A 94 4.15 0.90 5.15
CA GLY A 94 3.60 -0.29 4.51
C GLY A 94 3.78 -0.30 2.99
N SER A 95 3.28 -1.37 2.36
CA SER A 95 3.34 -1.57 0.92
C SER A 95 2.54 -0.55 0.12
N ASP A 96 1.44 -0.05 0.67
CA ASP A 96 0.53 0.87 -0.03
C ASP A 96 1.20 2.19 -0.37
N GLU A 97 1.99 2.74 0.55
CA GLU A 97 2.78 3.94 0.28
C GLU A 97 3.84 3.67 -0.79
N LEU A 98 4.54 2.52 -0.71
CA LEU A 98 5.56 2.15 -1.68
C LEU A 98 4.98 1.93 -3.08
N ILE A 99 3.81 1.28 -3.21
CA ILE A 99 3.09 1.11 -4.47
C ILE A 99 2.72 2.48 -5.06
N SER A 100 2.20 3.38 -4.22
CA SER A 100 1.84 4.73 -4.65
C SER A 100 3.07 5.54 -5.10
N LEU A 101 4.18 5.44 -4.39
CA LEU A 101 5.45 6.09 -4.77
C LEU A 101 6.00 5.55 -6.10
N LEU A 102 5.92 4.23 -6.33
CA LEU A 102 6.30 3.62 -7.61
C LEU A 102 5.38 4.09 -8.73
N ALA A 103 4.07 4.13 -8.52
CA ALA A 103 3.11 4.64 -9.49
C ALA A 103 3.45 6.09 -9.88
N MET A 104 3.71 6.97 -8.90
CA MET A 104 4.13 8.35 -9.15
C MET A 104 5.46 8.43 -9.91
N ALA A 105 6.45 7.62 -9.55
CA ALA A 105 7.77 7.65 -10.17
C ALA A 105 7.75 7.15 -11.63
N CYS A 106 6.80 6.26 -11.96
CA CYS A 106 6.64 5.68 -13.29
C CYS A 106 5.58 6.40 -14.14
N ASP A 107 4.95 7.45 -13.61
CA ASP A 107 3.92 8.21 -14.32
C ASP A 107 4.52 8.92 -15.54
N ARG A 108 4.18 8.40 -16.71
CA ARG A 108 4.54 8.94 -18.02
C ARG A 108 3.33 8.83 -18.94
N PRO A 109 3.22 9.64 -20.00
CA PRO A 109 2.14 9.49 -20.97
C PRO A 109 2.03 8.06 -21.51
N GLY A 110 0.88 7.41 -21.30
CA GLY A 110 0.63 6.03 -21.69
C GLY A 110 1.19 4.97 -20.74
N ALA A 111 1.67 5.34 -19.54
CA ALA A 111 2.08 4.37 -18.54
C ALA A 111 0.87 3.60 -17.98
N THR A 112 1.09 2.31 -17.75
CA THR A 112 0.06 1.35 -17.31
C THR A 112 0.56 0.60 -16.09
N ILE A 113 -0.33 0.36 -15.13
CA ILE A 113 -0.10 -0.62 -14.07
C ILE A 113 -0.76 -1.92 -14.47
N LEU A 114 0.05 -2.97 -14.59
CA LEU A 114 -0.39 -4.34 -14.89
C LEU A 114 -0.36 -5.18 -13.62
N ALA A 115 -1.44 -5.89 -13.32
CA ALA A 115 -1.48 -6.79 -12.18
C ALA A 115 -2.47 -7.94 -12.40
N PRO A 116 -2.27 -9.11 -11.74
CA PRO A 116 -3.22 -10.21 -11.79
C PRO A 116 -4.51 -9.86 -11.04
N VAL A 117 -5.64 -10.38 -11.54
CA VAL A 117 -6.97 -10.23 -10.91
C VAL A 117 -7.68 -11.60 -10.81
N PRO A 118 -8.37 -11.88 -9.68
CA PRO A 118 -8.47 -11.07 -8.47
C PRO A 118 -7.11 -10.92 -7.77
N GLY A 119 -6.83 -9.74 -7.22
CA GLY A 119 -5.53 -9.43 -6.61
C GLY A 119 -5.62 -8.27 -5.61
N PHE A 120 -4.47 -7.74 -5.23
CA PHE A 120 -4.41 -6.67 -4.24
C PHE A 120 -5.00 -5.37 -4.80
N VAL A 121 -6.06 -4.90 -4.16
CA VAL A 121 -6.86 -3.74 -4.62
C VAL A 121 -6.04 -2.45 -4.78
N MET A 122 -4.95 -2.30 -4.03
CA MET A 122 -4.14 -1.09 -4.05
C MET A 122 -3.43 -0.83 -5.38
N TYR A 123 -3.21 -1.85 -6.21
CA TYR A 123 -2.65 -1.65 -7.55
C TYR A 123 -3.61 -0.81 -8.42
N ALA A 124 -4.87 -1.20 -8.48
CA ALA A 124 -5.89 -0.48 -9.23
C ALA A 124 -6.18 0.90 -8.62
N MET A 125 -6.25 0.99 -7.29
CA MET A 125 -6.48 2.26 -6.59
C MET A 125 -5.33 3.25 -6.80
N SER A 126 -4.09 2.80 -6.72
CA SER A 126 -2.91 3.65 -6.96
C SER A 126 -2.84 4.11 -8.41
N ALA A 127 -3.16 3.23 -9.37
CA ALA A 127 -3.27 3.61 -10.79
C ALA A 127 -4.32 4.73 -10.97
N GLN A 128 -5.51 4.55 -10.45
CA GLN A 128 -6.59 5.53 -10.56
C GLN A 128 -6.21 6.86 -9.89
N LEU A 129 -5.62 6.83 -8.70
CA LEU A 129 -5.19 8.04 -7.98
C LEU A 129 -4.13 8.83 -8.75
N GLN A 130 -3.21 8.15 -9.43
CA GLN A 130 -2.20 8.79 -10.26
C GLN A 130 -2.70 9.14 -11.67
N GLY A 131 -3.87 8.65 -12.08
CA GLY A 131 -4.41 8.83 -13.43
C GLY A 131 -3.75 7.92 -14.47
N LEU A 132 -3.15 6.83 -14.02
CA LEU A 132 -2.58 5.79 -14.86
C LEU A 132 -3.67 4.80 -15.30
N GLU A 133 -3.45 4.14 -16.44
CA GLU A 133 -4.25 3.01 -16.84
C GLU A 133 -3.97 1.80 -15.94
N PHE A 134 -5.02 1.07 -15.58
CA PHE A 134 -4.88 -0.22 -14.89
C PHE A 134 -5.33 -1.35 -15.80
N VAL A 135 -4.46 -2.33 -16.01
CA VAL A 135 -4.78 -3.54 -16.77
C VAL A 135 -4.73 -4.74 -15.81
N GLY A 136 -5.92 -5.30 -15.54
CA GLY A 136 -6.04 -6.52 -14.76
C GLY A 136 -5.99 -7.75 -15.64
N VAL A 137 -5.02 -8.64 -15.45
CA VAL A 137 -4.93 -9.93 -16.14
C VAL A 137 -5.57 -11.00 -15.27
N PRO A 138 -6.64 -11.70 -15.74
CA PRO A 138 -7.26 -12.75 -14.96
C PRO A 138 -6.26 -13.88 -14.63
N LEU A 139 -6.34 -14.37 -13.39
CA LEU A 139 -5.66 -15.63 -13.02
C LEU A 139 -6.28 -16.79 -13.79
N THR A 140 -5.53 -17.88 -13.92
CA THR A 140 -6.05 -19.14 -14.47
C THR A 140 -7.18 -19.71 -13.59
N PRO A 141 -8.00 -20.67 -14.07
CA PRO A 141 -9.03 -21.31 -13.25
C PRO A 141 -8.51 -21.94 -11.94
N ASP A 142 -7.23 -22.30 -11.90
CA ASP A 142 -6.56 -22.86 -10.72
C ASP A 142 -5.90 -21.76 -9.83
N PHE A 143 -6.20 -20.49 -10.10
CA PHE A 143 -5.64 -19.31 -9.42
C PHE A 143 -4.12 -19.15 -9.57
N GLU A 144 -3.55 -19.72 -10.61
CA GLU A 144 -2.14 -19.51 -10.97
C GLU A 144 -1.98 -18.28 -11.88
N LEU A 145 -0.77 -17.74 -11.95
CA LEU A 145 -0.45 -16.62 -12.83
C LEU A 145 -0.49 -17.05 -14.30
N ASP A 146 -1.23 -16.33 -15.13
CA ASP A 146 -1.14 -16.48 -16.58
C ASP A 146 0.04 -15.66 -17.12
N GLU A 147 1.22 -16.29 -17.13
CA GLU A 147 2.48 -15.65 -17.54
C GLU A 147 2.43 -15.17 -19.00
N VAL A 148 1.71 -15.90 -19.86
CA VAL A 148 1.60 -15.56 -21.29
C VAL A 148 0.74 -14.32 -21.48
N ALA A 149 -0.33 -14.20 -20.72
CA ALA A 149 -1.20 -13.03 -20.79
C ALA A 149 -0.59 -11.80 -20.09
N MET A 150 0.39 -12.00 -19.19
CA MET A 150 1.10 -10.93 -18.50
C MET A 150 2.25 -10.33 -19.34
N LEU A 151 2.75 -11.02 -20.36
CA LEU A 151 3.86 -10.60 -21.24
C LEU A 151 3.35 -10.08 -22.58
#